data_eb852e0de269bf1ecf653a4df2c13225
#
_entry.id   eb852e0de269bf1ecf653a4df2c13225
#
_cell.length_a   1.000
_cell.length_b   1.000
_cell.length_c   1.000
_cell.angle_alpha   90.00
_cell.angle_beta   90.00
_cell.angle_gamma   90.00
#
_symmetry.space_group_name_H-M   'P 1'
#
loop_
_entity.id
_entity.type
_entity.pdbx_description
1 polymer ?
#
loop_
_entity_poly.entity_id
_entity_poly.type
_entity_poly.pdbx_seq_one_letter_code
_entity_poly.pdbx_strand_id
1 'polypeptide(L)'
;MSTNPFKRTKLACYTAYFTMSTVFSLPPLLFVTLRELYGISYTLLGTLVLINFCTQLSIDLIFTFFSRRFPVGKTVKIMPLITSLGLVIYAVTPMLFPEYAYVGLVIGTVIFSVSAGLSEVLLSPLIAAIPSKTPQRDMSMLHSLYAFGVFTVVVVSTAFLKLLGTENWMYLTLFLATWPVLAAIMFMRSPIPEMQTGGSYQGTVDRSREKTVGLVLCAASIFFGSCSENVMSNWISGFMENALHIDKAVGDILGMAMFAVLLGVARILYARFGKNICRVLLAGMIGASVCYFIVSFSANTMLVFFACIFVGLFTSMLWPGSLIMMEENVPGAGVAAFALMAASGDLGASVAPQLMGIVVDQVSVSEWAAQLAPAMSLTAEQVGMKTGMLVSSVFPVLGTVVLLLAIRHFRRQKIR
;
A
#
# COMPACT_ATOMS: atom_id res chain seq x y z
N MET A 1 5.33 -5.64 -40.87
CA MET A 1 5.16 -5.16 -39.47
C MET A 1 5.83 -6.18 -38.55
N SER A 2 7.03 -5.89 -38.06
CA SER A 2 7.71 -6.76 -37.10
C SER A 2 6.90 -6.77 -35.81
N THR A 3 6.24 -7.87 -35.51
CA THR A 3 5.53 -8.05 -34.24
C THR A 3 6.60 -8.10 -33.13
N ASN A 4 6.56 -7.14 -32.20
CA ASN A 4 7.47 -7.12 -31.06
C ASN A 4 7.37 -8.49 -30.33
N PRO A 5 8.45 -9.29 -30.27
CA PRO A 5 8.44 -10.64 -29.71
C PRO A 5 8.03 -10.62 -28.21
N PHE A 6 8.22 -9.49 -27.53
CA PHE A 6 7.92 -9.31 -26.12
C PHE A 6 6.51 -8.76 -25.82
N LYS A 7 5.62 -8.69 -26.83
CA LYS A 7 4.24 -8.22 -26.62
C LYS A 7 3.51 -9.06 -25.57
N ARG A 8 3.71 -10.40 -25.60
CA ARG A 8 3.11 -11.31 -24.59
C ARG A 8 3.72 -11.11 -23.22
N THR A 9 5.02 -10.91 -23.12
CA THR A 9 5.72 -10.62 -21.86
C THR A 9 5.20 -9.33 -21.23
N LYS A 10 5.04 -8.28 -22.02
CA LYS A 10 4.47 -7.01 -21.60
C LYS A 10 3.06 -7.19 -21.03
N LEU A 11 2.20 -7.94 -21.72
CA LEU A 11 0.86 -8.23 -21.24
C LEU A 11 0.86 -9.08 -19.97
N ALA A 12 1.78 -10.04 -19.86
CA ALA A 12 1.97 -10.84 -18.63
C ALA A 12 2.38 -9.97 -17.44
N CYS A 13 3.29 -8.99 -17.63
CA CYS A 13 3.66 -8.03 -16.58
C CYS A 13 2.44 -7.21 -16.12
N TYR A 14 1.64 -6.73 -17.07
CA TYR A 14 0.43 -5.96 -16.78
C TYR A 14 -0.59 -6.78 -16.00
N THR A 15 -0.81 -8.04 -16.41
CA THR A 15 -1.72 -8.96 -15.71
C THR A 15 -1.20 -9.27 -14.31
N ALA A 16 0.09 -9.53 -14.14
CA ALA A 16 0.69 -9.80 -12.84
C ALA A 16 0.54 -8.60 -11.89
N TYR A 17 0.80 -7.39 -12.37
CA TYR A 17 0.68 -6.17 -11.57
C TYR A 17 -0.77 -5.85 -11.19
N PHE A 18 -1.71 -6.12 -12.11
CA PHE A 18 -3.14 -6.03 -11.83
C PHE A 18 -3.55 -7.03 -10.73
N THR A 19 -3.13 -8.29 -10.84
CA THR A 19 -3.51 -9.33 -9.86
C THR A 19 -2.80 -9.16 -8.51
N MET A 20 -1.65 -8.51 -8.47
CA MET A 20 -0.93 -8.18 -7.23
C MET A 20 -1.78 -7.30 -6.29
N SER A 21 -2.65 -6.46 -6.82
CA SER A 21 -3.56 -5.63 -6.02
C SER A 21 -4.44 -6.44 -5.06
N THR A 22 -4.70 -7.72 -5.37
CA THR A 22 -5.51 -8.61 -4.52
C THR A 22 -4.91 -8.77 -3.13
N VAL A 23 -3.59 -8.93 -3.03
CA VAL A 23 -2.92 -9.16 -1.73
C VAL A 23 -2.87 -7.92 -0.84
N PHE A 24 -3.09 -6.74 -1.42
CA PHE A 24 -3.17 -5.49 -0.67
C PHE A 24 -4.59 -5.09 -0.32
N SER A 25 -5.57 -5.43 -1.16
CA SER A 25 -6.95 -4.94 -1.02
C SER A 25 -7.87 -5.94 -0.33
N LEU A 26 -7.69 -7.25 -0.56
CA LEU A 26 -8.57 -8.27 0.01
C LEU A 26 -8.48 -8.37 1.54
N PRO A 27 -7.28 -8.43 2.19
CA PRO A 27 -7.22 -8.56 3.64
C PRO A 27 -7.93 -7.41 4.39
N PRO A 28 -7.72 -6.12 4.06
CA PRO A 28 -8.43 -5.02 4.70
C PRO A 28 -9.96 -5.08 4.56
N LEU A 29 -10.46 -5.51 3.40
CA LEU A 29 -11.90 -5.72 3.15
C LEU A 29 -12.50 -6.79 4.07
N LEU A 30 -11.70 -7.77 4.47
CA LEU A 30 -12.12 -8.88 5.31
C LEU A 30 -11.95 -8.62 6.81
N PHE A 31 -11.38 -7.50 7.25
CA PHE A 31 -11.07 -7.24 8.66
C PHE A 31 -12.27 -7.44 9.59
N VAL A 32 -13.38 -6.82 9.27
CA VAL A 32 -14.61 -6.95 10.08
C VAL A 32 -15.12 -8.38 10.04
N THR A 33 -15.22 -8.98 8.85
CA THR A 33 -15.64 -10.37 8.67
C THR A 33 -14.78 -11.35 9.47
N LEU A 34 -13.45 -11.20 9.43
CA LEU A 34 -12.51 -12.06 10.18
C LEU A 34 -12.65 -11.87 11.70
N ARG A 35 -12.89 -10.62 12.14
CA ARG A 35 -13.17 -10.32 13.54
C ARG A 35 -14.45 -10.99 14.03
N GLU A 36 -15.52 -10.85 13.28
CA GLU A 36 -16.83 -11.41 13.64
C GLU A 36 -16.86 -12.94 13.63
N LEU A 37 -16.25 -13.57 12.60
CA LEU A 37 -16.31 -15.02 12.46
C LEU A 37 -15.31 -15.77 13.35
N TYR A 38 -14.14 -15.19 13.60
CA TYR A 38 -13.05 -15.89 14.31
C TYR A 38 -12.62 -15.20 15.62
N GLY A 39 -13.25 -14.09 16.01
CA GLY A 39 -12.88 -13.35 17.22
C GLY A 39 -11.49 -12.72 17.16
N ILE A 40 -10.94 -12.47 15.95
CA ILE A 40 -9.60 -11.90 15.77
C ILE A 40 -9.62 -10.43 16.18
N SER A 41 -8.68 -10.02 17.06
CA SER A 41 -8.57 -8.65 17.51
C SER A 41 -8.06 -7.70 16.42
N TYR A 42 -8.32 -6.41 16.55
CA TYR A 42 -7.80 -5.41 15.62
C TYR A 42 -6.26 -5.35 15.63
N THR A 43 -5.63 -5.59 16.78
CA THR A 43 -4.17 -5.74 16.89
C THR A 43 -3.66 -6.87 15.99
N LEU A 44 -4.32 -8.02 16.01
CA LEU A 44 -3.94 -9.18 15.20
C LEU A 44 -4.20 -8.92 13.70
N LEU A 45 -5.27 -8.21 13.34
CA LEU A 45 -5.52 -7.79 11.96
C LEU A 45 -4.46 -6.81 11.46
N GLY A 46 -4.09 -5.82 12.29
CA GLY A 46 -2.96 -4.93 12.00
C GLY A 46 -1.63 -5.67 11.87
N THR A 47 -1.42 -6.75 12.66
CA THR A 47 -0.23 -7.60 12.56
C THR A 47 -0.14 -8.30 11.20
N LEU A 48 -1.25 -8.68 10.55
CA LEU A 48 -1.23 -9.21 9.18
C LEU A 48 -0.67 -8.18 8.19
N VAL A 49 -1.04 -6.91 8.33
CA VAL A 49 -0.50 -5.82 7.50
C VAL A 49 0.98 -5.62 7.78
N LEU A 50 1.38 -5.61 9.06
CA LEU A 50 2.78 -5.54 9.46
C LEU A 50 3.62 -6.66 8.82
N ILE A 51 3.14 -7.90 8.91
CA ILE A 51 3.79 -9.09 8.32
C ILE A 51 3.90 -8.94 6.80
N ASN A 52 2.84 -8.46 6.14
CA ASN A 52 2.83 -8.26 4.69
C ASN A 52 3.98 -7.34 4.27
N PHE A 53 4.05 -6.12 4.80
CA PHE A 53 5.06 -5.14 4.41
C PHE A 53 6.46 -5.49 4.91
N CYS A 54 6.61 -6.06 6.11
CA CYS A 54 7.91 -6.54 6.59
C CYS A 54 8.46 -7.68 5.72
N THR A 55 7.60 -8.55 5.21
CA THR A 55 8.01 -9.62 4.28
C THR A 55 8.46 -9.02 2.95
N GLN A 56 7.73 -8.05 2.40
CA GLN A 56 8.12 -7.35 1.16
C GLN A 56 9.45 -6.63 1.34
N LEU A 57 9.60 -5.83 2.39
CA LEU A 57 10.86 -5.15 2.73
C LEU A 57 12.04 -6.14 2.81
N SER A 58 11.82 -7.32 3.40
CA SER A 58 12.85 -8.36 3.48
C SER A 58 13.26 -8.87 2.08
N ILE A 59 12.28 -9.07 1.19
CA ILE A 59 12.54 -9.46 -0.20
C ILE A 59 13.28 -8.38 -0.95
N ASP A 60 12.90 -7.12 -0.80
CA ASP A 60 13.57 -5.98 -1.45
C ASP A 60 15.03 -5.88 -1.04
N LEU A 61 15.31 -6.04 0.25
CA LEU A 61 16.69 -6.06 0.77
C LEU A 61 17.47 -7.27 0.24
N ILE A 62 16.88 -8.48 0.24
CA ILE A 62 17.52 -9.68 -0.30
C ILE A 62 17.85 -9.48 -1.78
N PHE A 63 16.93 -8.96 -2.57
CA PHE A 63 17.18 -8.71 -3.99
C PHE A 63 18.18 -7.60 -4.23
N THR A 64 18.17 -6.54 -3.43
CA THR A 64 19.16 -5.46 -3.49
C THR A 64 20.59 -5.99 -3.35
N PHE A 65 20.83 -6.89 -2.41
CA PHE A 65 22.18 -7.40 -2.13
C PHE A 65 22.54 -8.67 -2.91
N PHE A 66 21.57 -9.49 -3.26
CA PHE A 66 21.80 -10.83 -3.80
C PHE A 66 21.16 -11.10 -5.17
N SER A 67 20.65 -10.08 -5.88
CA SER A 67 19.96 -10.23 -7.17
C SER A 67 20.70 -11.09 -8.20
N ARG A 68 22.05 -11.03 -8.21
CA ARG A 68 22.90 -11.84 -9.13
C ARG A 68 22.79 -13.35 -8.89
N ARG A 69 22.34 -13.81 -7.72
CA ARG A 69 22.20 -15.23 -7.37
C ARG A 69 20.87 -15.81 -7.82
N PHE A 70 19.90 -14.98 -8.16
CA PHE A 70 18.57 -15.43 -8.51
C PHE A 70 18.41 -15.52 -10.04
N PRO A 71 17.87 -16.65 -10.55
CA PRO A 71 17.57 -16.81 -11.97
C PRO A 71 16.29 -16.02 -12.30
N VAL A 72 16.42 -14.72 -12.54
CA VAL A 72 15.30 -13.77 -12.71
C VAL A 72 14.22 -14.28 -13.65
N GLY A 73 14.60 -14.86 -14.80
CA GLY A 73 13.64 -15.39 -15.76
C GLY A 73 12.78 -16.54 -15.21
N LYS A 74 13.31 -17.39 -14.31
CA LYS A 74 12.55 -18.43 -13.62
C LYS A 74 11.70 -17.83 -12.51
N THR A 75 12.26 -16.90 -11.74
CA THR A 75 11.58 -16.23 -10.63
C THR A 75 10.32 -15.52 -11.11
N VAL A 76 10.37 -14.73 -12.18
CA VAL A 76 9.22 -14.04 -12.77
C VAL A 76 8.11 -14.99 -13.21
N LYS A 77 8.45 -16.22 -13.69
CA LYS A 77 7.46 -17.22 -14.10
C LYS A 77 6.75 -17.88 -12.92
N ILE A 78 7.44 -18.01 -11.79
CA ILE A 78 6.96 -18.74 -10.61
C ILE A 78 6.23 -17.81 -9.62
N MET A 79 6.66 -16.53 -9.51
CA MET A 79 6.12 -15.62 -8.48
C MET A 79 4.58 -15.52 -8.47
N PRO A 80 3.84 -15.47 -9.60
CA PRO A 80 2.38 -15.41 -9.52
C PRO A 80 1.75 -16.68 -8.95
N LEU A 81 2.41 -17.86 -9.12
CA LEU A 81 1.97 -19.12 -8.48
C LEU A 81 2.18 -19.08 -6.97
N ILE A 82 3.22 -18.39 -6.49
CA ILE A 82 3.44 -18.16 -5.06
C ILE A 82 2.31 -17.29 -4.48
N THR A 83 1.87 -16.25 -5.21
CA THR A 83 0.68 -15.46 -4.81
C THR A 83 -0.55 -16.36 -4.68
N SER A 84 -0.82 -17.18 -5.70
CA SER A 84 -1.96 -18.11 -5.72
C SER A 84 -1.91 -19.09 -4.55
N LEU A 85 -0.75 -19.71 -4.29
CA LEU A 85 -0.53 -20.62 -3.18
C LEU A 85 -0.80 -19.93 -1.83
N GLY A 86 -0.30 -18.70 -1.63
CA GLY A 86 -0.53 -17.92 -0.43
C GLY A 86 -2.02 -17.64 -0.19
N LEU A 87 -2.75 -17.23 -1.23
CA LEU A 87 -4.20 -17.00 -1.16
C LEU A 87 -4.99 -18.29 -0.89
N VAL A 88 -4.57 -19.41 -1.48
CA VAL A 88 -5.18 -20.73 -1.21
C VAL A 88 -5.00 -21.10 0.26
N ILE A 89 -3.79 -20.98 0.81
CA ILE A 89 -3.53 -21.29 2.23
C ILE A 89 -4.31 -20.32 3.14
N TYR A 90 -4.35 -19.04 2.79
CA TYR A 90 -5.11 -18.01 3.50
C TYR A 90 -6.60 -18.37 3.65
N ALA A 91 -7.20 -18.99 2.62
CA ALA A 91 -8.61 -19.39 2.61
C ALA A 91 -8.86 -20.81 3.17
N VAL A 92 -8.05 -21.79 2.75
CA VAL A 92 -8.30 -23.20 3.03
C VAL A 92 -8.02 -23.56 4.48
N THR A 93 -6.99 -22.93 5.10
CA THR A 93 -6.67 -23.25 6.50
C THR A 93 -7.83 -22.88 7.45
N PRO A 94 -8.40 -21.65 7.41
CA PRO A 94 -9.58 -21.32 8.21
C PRO A 94 -10.81 -22.17 7.87
N MET A 95 -10.95 -22.61 6.62
CA MET A 95 -12.06 -23.45 6.16
C MET A 95 -12.01 -24.85 6.76
N LEU A 96 -10.82 -25.46 6.81
CA LEU A 96 -10.65 -26.83 7.30
C LEU A 96 -10.38 -26.89 8.80
N PHE A 97 -9.73 -25.86 9.34
CA PHE A 97 -9.27 -25.78 10.72
C PHE A 97 -9.59 -24.40 11.33
N PRO A 98 -10.87 -24.13 11.67
CA PRO A 98 -11.27 -22.82 12.19
C PRO A 98 -10.52 -22.40 13.46
N GLU A 99 -10.12 -23.36 14.30
CA GLU A 99 -9.33 -23.12 15.52
C GLU A 99 -7.94 -22.54 15.22
N TYR A 100 -7.39 -22.84 14.03
CA TYR A 100 -6.10 -22.35 13.55
C TYR A 100 -6.26 -21.26 12.48
N ALA A 101 -7.42 -20.60 12.41
CA ALA A 101 -7.70 -19.63 11.36
C ALA A 101 -6.61 -18.57 11.27
N TYR A 102 -6.23 -17.94 12.40
CA TYR A 102 -5.21 -16.90 12.40
C TYR A 102 -3.83 -17.39 11.91
N VAL A 103 -3.44 -18.62 12.27
CA VAL A 103 -2.17 -19.23 11.80
C VAL A 103 -2.18 -19.37 10.28
N GLY A 104 -3.31 -19.82 9.71
CA GLY A 104 -3.47 -19.91 8.25
C GLY A 104 -3.41 -18.56 7.56
N LEU A 105 -4.04 -17.53 8.16
CA LEU A 105 -3.97 -16.16 7.67
C LEU A 105 -2.52 -15.64 7.67
N VAL A 106 -1.76 -15.87 8.74
CA VAL A 106 -0.34 -15.47 8.84
C VAL A 106 0.51 -16.17 7.78
N ILE A 107 0.42 -17.50 7.68
CA ILE A 107 1.20 -18.28 6.71
C ILE A 107 0.86 -17.86 5.28
N GLY A 108 -0.42 -17.75 4.96
CA GLY A 108 -0.88 -17.28 3.66
C GLY A 108 -0.35 -15.88 3.34
N THR A 109 -0.41 -14.96 4.33
CA THR A 109 0.12 -13.60 4.22
C THR A 109 1.62 -13.61 3.90
N VAL A 110 2.43 -14.33 4.64
CA VAL A 110 3.89 -14.42 4.37
C VAL A 110 4.13 -14.92 2.94
N ILE A 111 3.43 -15.98 2.51
CA ILE A 111 3.67 -16.59 1.20
C ILE A 111 3.29 -15.62 0.06
N PHE A 112 2.10 -15.02 0.08
CA PHE A 112 1.75 -14.09 -0.99
C PHE A 112 2.55 -12.79 -0.94
N SER A 113 3.00 -12.35 0.24
CA SER A 113 3.83 -11.15 0.40
C SER A 113 5.24 -11.34 -0.17
N VAL A 114 5.81 -12.55 -0.08
CA VAL A 114 7.06 -12.88 -0.81
C VAL A 114 6.89 -12.62 -2.30
N SER A 115 5.77 -13.06 -2.88
CA SER A 115 5.50 -12.82 -4.31
C SER A 115 5.22 -11.34 -4.61
N ALA A 116 4.58 -10.61 -3.71
CA ALA A 116 4.33 -9.18 -3.87
C ALA A 116 5.65 -8.40 -3.95
N GLY A 117 6.58 -8.62 -3.00
CA GLY A 117 7.91 -8.02 -3.04
C GLY A 117 8.69 -8.40 -4.30
N LEU A 118 8.69 -9.69 -4.70
CA LEU A 118 9.30 -10.12 -5.96
C LEU A 118 8.70 -9.40 -7.19
N SER A 119 7.40 -9.17 -7.20
CA SER A 119 6.71 -8.48 -8.29
C SER A 119 7.12 -7.01 -8.37
N GLU A 120 7.26 -6.35 -7.24
CA GLU A 120 7.67 -4.95 -7.15
C GLU A 120 9.09 -4.76 -7.66
N VAL A 121 10.03 -5.61 -7.22
CA VAL A 121 11.44 -5.54 -7.63
C VAL A 121 11.65 -5.94 -9.09
N LEU A 122 10.87 -6.87 -9.64
CA LEU A 122 11.18 -7.48 -10.94
C LEU A 122 10.35 -6.95 -12.11
N LEU A 123 9.07 -6.56 -11.89
CA LEU A 123 8.19 -6.21 -13.02
C LEU A 123 8.54 -4.87 -13.65
N SER A 124 8.92 -3.87 -12.85
CA SER A 124 9.34 -2.57 -13.37
C SER A 124 10.62 -2.65 -14.19
N PRO A 125 11.71 -3.28 -13.73
CA PRO A 125 12.89 -3.50 -14.58
C PRO A 125 12.61 -4.38 -15.81
N LEU A 126 11.70 -5.36 -15.69
CA LEU A 126 11.34 -6.21 -16.81
C LEU A 126 10.63 -5.41 -17.92
N ILE A 127 9.68 -4.54 -17.56
CA ILE A 127 9.04 -3.61 -18.51
C ILE A 127 10.06 -2.67 -19.14
N ALA A 128 11.00 -2.14 -18.36
CA ALA A 128 12.06 -1.25 -18.85
C ALA A 128 13.01 -1.95 -19.84
N ALA A 129 13.26 -3.26 -19.67
CA ALA A 129 14.09 -4.07 -20.56
C ALA A 129 13.41 -4.42 -21.89
N ILE A 130 12.10 -4.26 -22.02
CA ILE A 130 11.38 -4.53 -23.26
C ILE A 130 11.58 -3.37 -24.24
N PRO A 131 12.10 -3.62 -25.47
CA PRO A 131 12.22 -2.58 -26.48
C PRO A 131 10.85 -1.94 -26.79
N SER A 132 10.74 -0.64 -26.55
CA SER A 132 9.51 0.12 -26.75
C SER A 132 9.77 1.49 -27.36
N LYS A 133 8.84 1.97 -28.20
CA LYS A 133 8.84 3.34 -28.69
C LYS A 133 8.41 4.37 -27.63
N THR A 134 7.77 3.90 -26.57
CA THR A 134 7.19 4.74 -25.50
C THR A 134 7.42 4.11 -24.11
N PRO A 135 8.68 3.96 -23.65
CA PRO A 135 9.00 3.24 -22.42
C PRO A 135 8.36 3.88 -21.17
N GLN A 136 8.31 5.21 -21.11
CA GLN A 136 7.65 5.94 -20.02
C GLN A 136 6.15 5.65 -19.93
N ARG A 137 5.48 5.55 -21.09
CA ARG A 137 4.06 5.19 -21.14
C ARG A 137 3.84 3.75 -20.67
N ASP A 138 4.72 2.83 -21.03
CA ASP A 138 4.62 1.42 -20.64
C ASP A 138 4.79 1.25 -19.14
N MET A 139 5.74 1.97 -18.56
CA MET A 139 5.95 2.01 -17.11
C MET A 139 4.74 2.63 -16.38
N SER A 140 4.27 3.77 -16.85
CA SER A 140 3.08 4.42 -16.30
C SER A 140 1.84 3.53 -16.37
N MET A 141 1.67 2.79 -17.48
CA MET A 141 0.56 1.84 -17.63
C MET A 141 0.66 0.68 -16.65
N LEU A 142 1.87 0.13 -16.40
CA LEU A 142 2.09 -0.91 -15.40
C LEU A 142 1.56 -0.47 -14.03
N HIS A 143 2.01 0.70 -13.56
CA HIS A 143 1.60 1.21 -12.24
C HIS A 143 0.12 1.65 -12.17
N SER A 144 -0.46 2.09 -13.29
CA SER A 144 -1.89 2.40 -13.36
C SER A 144 -2.76 1.15 -13.21
N LEU A 145 -2.30 0.01 -13.73
CA LEU A 145 -3.05 -1.25 -13.62
C LEU A 145 -3.16 -1.76 -12.19
N TYR A 146 -2.25 -1.40 -11.29
CA TYR A 146 -2.41 -1.64 -9.87
C TYR A 146 -3.67 -0.96 -9.32
N ALA A 147 -3.86 0.33 -9.59
CA ALA A 147 -5.03 1.07 -9.11
C ALA A 147 -6.35 0.52 -9.70
N PHE A 148 -6.37 0.15 -10.99
CA PHE A 148 -7.50 -0.54 -11.60
C PHE A 148 -7.73 -1.93 -10.98
N GLY A 149 -6.67 -2.63 -10.62
CA GLY A 149 -6.74 -3.90 -9.90
C GLY A 149 -7.38 -3.72 -8.53
N VAL A 150 -6.94 -2.75 -7.74
CA VAL A 150 -7.55 -2.40 -6.42
C VAL A 150 -9.05 -2.15 -6.59
N PHE A 151 -9.43 -1.25 -7.50
CA PHE A 151 -10.84 -0.96 -7.78
C PHE A 151 -11.62 -2.23 -8.12
N THR A 152 -11.08 -3.08 -9.01
CA THR A 152 -11.75 -4.30 -9.45
C THR A 152 -11.89 -5.31 -8.31
N VAL A 153 -10.84 -5.51 -7.51
CA VAL A 153 -10.88 -6.41 -6.34
C VAL A 153 -11.93 -5.94 -5.35
N VAL A 154 -11.97 -4.64 -5.03
CA VAL A 154 -12.95 -4.08 -4.10
C VAL A 154 -14.37 -4.32 -4.62
N VAL A 155 -14.67 -3.94 -5.85
CA VAL A 155 -16.03 -4.07 -6.43
C VAL A 155 -16.46 -5.54 -6.51
N VAL A 156 -15.58 -6.42 -7.02
CA VAL A 156 -15.88 -7.86 -7.14
C VAL A 156 -16.09 -8.49 -5.77
N SER A 157 -15.22 -8.17 -4.81
CA SER A 157 -15.31 -8.72 -3.45
C SER A 157 -16.57 -8.26 -2.75
N THR A 158 -16.88 -6.96 -2.81
CA THR A 158 -18.08 -6.40 -2.19
C THR A 158 -19.34 -6.98 -2.81
N ALA A 159 -19.40 -7.09 -4.15
CA ALA A 159 -20.54 -7.71 -4.83
C ALA A 159 -20.71 -9.18 -4.43
N PHE A 160 -19.61 -9.94 -4.38
CA PHE A 160 -19.62 -11.34 -3.97
C PHE A 160 -20.14 -11.51 -2.54
N LEU A 161 -19.56 -10.76 -1.59
CA LEU A 161 -19.94 -10.86 -0.17
C LEU A 161 -21.37 -10.40 0.08
N LYS A 162 -21.85 -9.39 -0.64
CA LYS A 162 -23.24 -8.91 -0.53
C LYS A 162 -24.25 -9.91 -1.09
N LEU A 163 -23.90 -10.62 -2.17
CA LEU A 163 -24.82 -11.56 -2.83
C LEU A 163 -24.80 -12.96 -2.18
N LEU A 164 -23.65 -13.39 -1.70
CA LEU A 164 -23.44 -14.76 -1.23
C LEU A 164 -23.19 -14.89 0.27
N GLY A 165 -23.13 -13.76 0.98
CA GLY A 165 -22.86 -13.71 2.42
C GLY A 165 -21.38 -13.60 2.76
N THR A 166 -21.10 -12.94 3.91
CA THR A 166 -19.71 -12.70 4.39
C THR A 166 -19.04 -13.99 4.86
N GLU A 167 -19.81 -15.00 5.29
CA GLU A 167 -19.34 -16.33 5.66
C GLU A 167 -18.68 -17.08 4.48
N ASN A 168 -18.96 -16.67 3.25
CA ASN A 168 -18.41 -17.28 2.03
C ASN A 168 -17.11 -16.61 1.54
N TRP A 169 -16.47 -15.76 2.36
CA TRP A 169 -15.24 -15.05 2.02
C TRP A 169 -14.09 -15.97 1.56
N MET A 170 -14.05 -17.21 2.03
CA MET A 170 -13.05 -18.20 1.64
C MET A 170 -13.18 -18.56 0.15
N TYR A 171 -14.40 -18.74 -0.35
CA TYR A 171 -14.66 -19.01 -1.78
C TYR A 171 -14.32 -17.81 -2.66
N LEU A 172 -14.57 -16.58 -2.19
CA LEU A 172 -14.10 -15.36 -2.85
C LEU A 172 -12.58 -15.37 -2.98
N THR A 173 -11.88 -15.67 -1.88
CA THR A 173 -10.41 -15.69 -1.86
C THR A 173 -9.87 -16.76 -2.82
N LEU A 174 -10.47 -17.96 -2.87
CA LEU A 174 -10.12 -19.03 -3.82
C LEU A 174 -10.38 -18.62 -5.27
N PHE A 175 -11.49 -17.91 -5.54
CA PHE A 175 -11.75 -17.34 -6.86
C PHE A 175 -10.66 -16.34 -7.26
N LEU A 176 -10.32 -15.40 -6.39
CA LEU A 176 -9.26 -14.43 -6.65
C LEU A 176 -7.88 -15.08 -6.78
N ALA A 177 -7.62 -16.19 -6.11
CA ALA A 177 -6.39 -16.99 -6.25
C ALA A 177 -6.19 -17.58 -7.66
N THR A 178 -7.25 -17.65 -8.47
CA THR A 178 -7.12 -18.10 -9.88
C THR A 178 -6.51 -17.03 -10.79
N TRP A 179 -6.62 -15.73 -10.43
CA TRP A 179 -6.16 -14.64 -11.26
C TRP A 179 -4.62 -14.62 -11.45
N PRO A 180 -3.79 -14.79 -10.40
CA PRO A 180 -2.34 -14.90 -10.58
C PRO A 180 -1.92 -16.11 -11.41
N VAL A 181 -2.68 -17.22 -11.42
CA VAL A 181 -2.40 -18.38 -12.26
C VAL A 181 -2.44 -18.00 -13.75
N LEU A 182 -3.37 -17.13 -14.15
CA LEU A 182 -3.42 -16.63 -15.53
C LEU A 182 -2.12 -15.87 -15.89
N ALA A 183 -1.63 -15.01 -15.00
CA ALA A 183 -0.35 -14.32 -15.20
C ALA A 183 0.81 -15.32 -15.32
N ALA A 184 0.87 -16.34 -14.48
CA ALA A 184 1.89 -17.40 -14.57
C ALA A 184 1.87 -18.13 -15.91
N ILE A 185 0.68 -18.53 -16.40
CA ILE A 185 0.53 -19.18 -17.71
C ILE A 185 1.04 -18.26 -18.83
N MET A 186 0.73 -16.96 -18.75
CA MET A 186 1.21 -15.99 -19.72
C MET A 186 2.74 -15.86 -19.69
N PHE A 187 3.36 -15.79 -18.51
CA PHE A 187 4.82 -15.73 -18.37
C PHE A 187 5.51 -17.01 -18.87
N MET A 188 4.95 -18.19 -18.56
CA MET A 188 5.52 -19.47 -19.03
C MET A 188 5.58 -19.56 -20.55
N ARG A 189 4.64 -18.91 -21.25
CA ARG A 189 4.55 -18.90 -22.72
C ARG A 189 5.21 -17.69 -23.37
N SER A 190 5.92 -16.86 -22.58
CA SER A 190 6.51 -15.61 -23.03
C SER A 190 8.05 -15.65 -22.97
N PRO A 191 8.76 -15.09 -23.95
CA PRO A 191 10.20 -14.88 -23.87
C PRO A 191 10.50 -13.79 -22.83
N ILE A 192 11.44 -14.05 -21.94
CA ILE A 192 11.88 -13.04 -20.96
C ILE A 192 13.13 -12.35 -21.53
N PRO A 193 13.13 -11.00 -21.66
CA PRO A 193 14.33 -10.27 -22.10
C PRO A 193 15.43 -10.39 -21.06
N GLU A 194 16.68 -10.29 -21.51
CA GLU A 194 17.82 -10.19 -20.61
C GLU A 194 17.73 -8.88 -19.83
N MET A 195 17.62 -9.00 -18.52
CA MET A 195 17.65 -7.85 -17.64
C MET A 195 19.08 -7.62 -17.16
N GLN A 196 19.53 -6.37 -17.18
CA GLN A 196 20.82 -6.01 -16.59
C GLN A 196 20.70 -6.11 -15.06
N THR A 197 20.93 -7.30 -14.52
CA THR A 197 20.98 -7.57 -13.06
C THR A 197 22.28 -7.06 -12.40
N GLY A 198 23.01 -6.21 -13.07
CA GLY A 198 24.34 -5.78 -12.67
C GLY A 198 24.62 -4.30 -12.86
N GLY A 199 23.76 -3.42 -12.41
CA GLY A 199 24.21 -2.08 -12.05
C GLY A 199 25.08 -2.23 -10.81
N SER A 200 26.43 -2.23 -11.00
CA SER A 200 27.35 -2.07 -9.87
C SER A 200 26.89 -0.89 -9.03
N TYR A 201 26.63 -1.13 -7.74
CA TYR A 201 26.58 -0.09 -6.71
C TYR A 201 27.98 0.58 -6.58
N GLN A 202 28.52 1.10 -7.68
CA GLN A 202 29.77 1.88 -7.72
C GLN A 202 29.44 3.38 -7.88
N GLY A 203 28.32 3.83 -7.33
CA GLY A 203 28.22 5.22 -6.99
C GLY A 203 28.83 5.37 -5.59
N THR A 204 30.06 5.86 -5.52
CA THR A 204 30.57 6.47 -4.30
C THR A 204 29.55 7.52 -3.89
N VAL A 205 28.74 7.21 -2.87
CA VAL A 205 27.90 8.21 -2.24
C VAL A 205 28.85 9.27 -1.74
N ASP A 206 28.89 10.39 -2.44
CA ASP A 206 29.63 11.55 -1.96
C ASP A 206 29.04 11.92 -0.59
N ARG A 207 29.75 11.54 0.47
CA ARG A 207 29.32 11.60 1.86
C ARG A 207 29.37 13.01 2.43
N SER A 208 29.02 14.02 1.64
CA SER A 208 28.88 15.35 2.25
C SER A 208 27.74 15.31 3.25
N ARG A 209 27.97 15.83 4.46
CA ARG A 209 26.97 15.89 5.53
C ARG A 209 25.64 16.49 5.08
N GLU A 210 25.69 17.45 4.16
CA GLU A 210 24.51 18.14 3.61
C GLU A 210 23.65 17.22 2.75
N LYS A 211 24.26 16.35 1.91
CA LYS A 211 23.55 15.34 1.11
C LYS A 211 22.90 14.27 1.99
N THR A 212 23.62 13.81 3.00
CA THR A 212 23.09 12.82 3.96
C THR A 212 21.87 13.37 4.69
N VAL A 213 21.91 14.60 5.17
CA VAL A 213 20.75 15.24 5.82
C VAL A 213 19.58 15.36 4.86
N GLY A 214 19.81 15.80 3.61
CA GLY A 214 18.77 15.86 2.58
C GLY A 214 18.11 14.51 2.34
N LEU A 215 18.90 13.43 2.19
CA LEU A 215 18.40 12.07 2.00
C LEU A 215 17.58 11.57 3.20
N VAL A 216 18.05 11.81 4.43
CA VAL A 216 17.32 11.44 5.65
C VAL A 216 15.98 12.18 5.74
N LEU A 217 15.94 13.46 5.39
CA LEU A 217 14.69 14.24 5.38
C LEU A 217 13.71 13.72 4.31
N CYS A 218 14.20 13.31 3.14
CA CYS A 218 13.38 12.68 2.12
C CYS A 218 12.86 11.31 2.58
N ALA A 219 13.71 10.49 3.20
CA ALA A 219 13.34 9.19 3.76
C ALA A 219 12.30 9.32 4.89
N ALA A 220 12.45 10.30 5.77
CA ALA A 220 11.44 10.61 6.77
C ALA A 220 10.13 11.11 6.15
N SER A 221 10.19 11.90 5.07
CA SER A 221 8.99 12.38 4.36
C SER A 221 8.18 11.22 3.76
N ILE A 222 8.83 10.28 3.08
CA ILE A 222 8.15 9.11 2.51
C ILE A 222 7.61 8.18 3.61
N PHE A 223 8.34 8.00 4.71
CA PHE A 223 7.88 7.26 5.88
C PHE A 223 6.56 7.80 6.42
N PHE A 224 6.50 9.09 6.77
CA PHE A 224 5.28 9.70 7.30
C PHE A 224 4.16 9.76 6.26
N GLY A 225 4.49 9.94 4.98
CA GLY A 225 3.54 9.87 3.87
C GLY A 225 2.90 8.50 3.76
N SER A 226 3.72 7.47 3.81
CA SER A 226 3.28 6.07 3.76
C SER A 226 2.45 5.69 4.99
N CYS A 227 2.85 6.11 6.21
CA CYS A 227 2.02 5.95 7.39
C CYS A 227 0.62 6.53 7.17
N SER A 228 0.55 7.77 6.67
CA SER A 228 -0.72 8.49 6.48
C SER A 228 -1.62 7.84 5.42
N GLU A 229 -1.05 7.31 4.35
CA GLU A 229 -1.80 6.61 3.30
C GLU A 229 -2.28 5.25 3.80
N ASN A 230 -1.38 4.45 4.40
CA ASN A 230 -1.65 3.05 4.69
C ASN A 230 -2.55 2.84 5.91
N VAL A 231 -2.58 3.74 6.90
CA VAL A 231 -3.62 3.67 7.94
C VAL A 231 -5.00 3.78 7.31
N MET A 232 -5.23 4.81 6.50
CA MET A 232 -6.55 5.01 5.91
C MET A 232 -6.90 3.89 4.92
N SER A 233 -6.02 3.52 4.01
CA SER A 233 -6.31 2.49 3.00
C SER A 233 -6.61 1.12 3.60
N ASN A 234 -6.01 0.76 4.74
CA ASN A 234 -6.26 -0.52 5.41
C ASN A 234 -7.46 -0.50 6.36
N TRP A 235 -7.83 0.66 6.91
CA TRP A 235 -8.87 0.74 7.93
C TRP A 235 -10.17 1.40 7.46
N ILE A 236 -10.20 2.02 6.27
CA ILE A 236 -11.36 2.81 5.78
C ILE A 236 -12.64 1.97 5.71
N SER A 237 -12.59 0.73 5.23
CA SER A 237 -13.75 -0.16 5.16
C SER A 237 -14.31 -0.45 6.56
N GLY A 238 -13.47 -0.97 7.45
CA GLY A 238 -13.88 -1.28 8.83
C GLY A 238 -14.27 -0.04 9.63
N PHE A 239 -13.63 1.10 9.40
CA PHE A 239 -14.01 2.36 10.05
C PHE A 239 -15.39 2.84 9.60
N MET A 240 -15.69 2.78 8.31
CA MET A 240 -17.00 3.18 7.78
C MET A 240 -18.13 2.28 8.31
N GLU A 241 -17.89 0.98 8.39
CA GLU A 241 -18.85 0.02 8.88
C GLU A 241 -19.09 0.17 10.40
N ASN A 242 -18.03 0.09 11.21
CA ASN A 242 -18.16 0.02 12.66
C ASN A 242 -18.26 1.40 13.33
N ALA A 243 -17.52 2.41 12.83
CA ALA A 243 -17.52 3.73 13.45
C ALA A 243 -18.65 4.64 12.93
N LEU A 244 -19.05 4.48 11.67
CA LEU A 244 -20.07 5.34 11.04
C LEU A 244 -21.40 4.63 10.81
N HIS A 245 -21.50 3.32 11.06
CA HIS A 245 -22.67 2.48 10.77
C HIS A 245 -23.15 2.60 9.30
N ILE A 246 -22.21 2.74 8.38
CA ILE A 246 -22.48 2.73 6.95
C ILE A 246 -22.54 1.27 6.49
N ASP A 247 -23.53 0.94 5.65
CA ASP A 247 -23.60 -0.39 5.02
C ASP A 247 -22.24 -0.77 4.43
N LYS A 248 -21.76 -1.99 4.72
CA LYS A 248 -20.44 -2.46 4.33
C LYS A 248 -20.17 -2.28 2.83
N ALA A 249 -21.13 -2.64 1.97
CA ALA A 249 -20.98 -2.52 0.54
C ALA A 249 -20.86 -1.05 0.07
N VAL A 250 -21.56 -0.13 0.75
CA VAL A 250 -21.44 1.32 0.51
C VAL A 250 -20.07 1.81 0.98
N GLY A 251 -19.63 1.40 2.18
CA GLY A 251 -18.31 1.74 2.73
C GLY A 251 -17.17 1.25 1.85
N ASP A 252 -17.24 0.03 1.34
CA ASP A 252 -16.23 -0.55 0.46
C ASP A 252 -16.19 0.17 -0.89
N ILE A 253 -17.33 0.33 -1.58
CA ILE A 253 -17.37 0.91 -2.93
C ILE A 253 -17.16 2.43 -2.90
N LEU A 254 -17.93 3.15 -2.08
CA LEU A 254 -17.85 4.60 -2.04
C LEU A 254 -16.73 5.11 -1.11
N GLY A 255 -16.26 4.27 -0.18
CA GLY A 255 -15.12 4.58 0.69
C GLY A 255 -13.81 4.12 0.04
N MET A 256 -13.50 2.84 0.14
CA MET A 256 -12.19 2.29 -0.25
C MET A 256 -11.92 2.41 -1.76
N ALA A 257 -12.92 2.11 -2.62
CA ALA A 257 -12.72 2.22 -4.06
C ALA A 257 -12.59 3.69 -4.50
N MET A 258 -13.37 4.62 -3.94
CA MET A 258 -13.25 6.05 -4.25
C MET A 258 -11.97 6.66 -3.71
N PHE A 259 -11.49 6.21 -2.54
CA PHE A 259 -10.14 6.56 -2.05
C PHE A 259 -9.08 6.23 -3.11
N ALA A 260 -9.10 5.00 -3.65
CA ALA A 260 -8.16 4.56 -4.69
C ALA A 260 -8.32 5.36 -5.99
N VAL A 261 -9.55 5.68 -6.40
CA VAL A 261 -9.82 6.53 -7.57
C VAL A 261 -9.24 7.92 -7.39
N LEU A 262 -9.49 8.58 -6.26
CA LEU A 262 -8.95 9.92 -5.99
C LEU A 262 -7.43 9.91 -5.93
N LEU A 263 -6.84 8.89 -5.34
CA LEU A 263 -5.39 8.67 -5.31
C LEU A 263 -4.83 8.57 -6.74
N GLY A 264 -5.44 7.77 -7.61
CA GLY A 264 -5.02 7.62 -9.00
C GLY A 264 -5.22 8.88 -9.84
N VAL A 265 -6.37 9.53 -9.71
CA VAL A 265 -6.70 10.78 -10.43
C VAL A 265 -5.71 11.90 -10.05
N ALA A 266 -5.40 12.05 -8.77
CA ALA A 266 -4.44 13.07 -8.32
C ALA A 266 -3.04 12.85 -8.91
N ARG A 267 -2.57 11.61 -9.02
CA ARG A 267 -1.30 11.25 -9.68
C ARG A 267 -1.30 11.64 -11.16
N ILE A 268 -2.40 11.36 -11.88
CA ILE A 268 -2.56 11.75 -13.28
C ILE A 268 -2.58 13.28 -13.44
N LEU A 269 -3.31 13.99 -12.57
CA LEU A 269 -3.36 15.45 -12.58
C LEU A 269 -1.97 16.06 -12.32
N TYR A 270 -1.23 15.51 -11.36
CA TYR A 270 0.13 15.97 -11.13
C TYR A 270 1.05 15.70 -12.33
N ALA A 271 0.98 14.53 -12.93
CA ALA A 271 1.77 14.20 -14.12
C ALA A 271 1.53 15.16 -15.30
N ARG A 272 0.31 15.72 -15.40
CA ARG A 272 -0.08 16.63 -16.48
C ARG A 272 0.17 18.11 -16.15
N PHE A 273 -0.04 18.53 -14.90
CA PHE A 273 -0.08 19.94 -14.50
C PHE A 273 0.89 20.28 -13.36
N GLY A 274 1.53 19.29 -12.75
CA GLY A 274 2.41 19.48 -11.59
C GLY A 274 3.66 20.29 -11.93
N LYS A 275 4.01 21.25 -11.08
CA LYS A 275 5.18 22.12 -11.28
C LYS A 275 6.14 22.17 -10.10
N ASN A 276 5.65 22.00 -8.88
CA ASN A 276 6.46 22.18 -7.66
C ASN A 276 6.11 21.07 -6.68
N ILE A 277 6.90 20.00 -6.73
CA ILE A 277 6.65 18.82 -5.92
C ILE A 277 6.63 19.12 -4.42
N CYS A 278 7.52 19.97 -3.92
CA CYS A 278 7.58 20.30 -2.50
C CYS A 278 6.28 20.97 -1.99
N ARG A 279 5.65 21.83 -2.80
CA ARG A 279 4.36 22.44 -2.44
C ARG A 279 3.23 21.43 -2.46
N VAL A 280 3.24 20.51 -3.42
CA VAL A 280 2.24 19.44 -3.52
C VAL A 280 2.33 18.49 -2.34
N LEU A 281 3.54 18.07 -1.97
CA LEU A 281 3.77 17.25 -0.78
C LEU A 281 3.30 17.94 0.50
N LEU A 282 3.64 19.23 0.66
CA LEU A 282 3.24 20.00 1.85
C LEU A 282 1.71 20.15 1.92
N ALA A 283 1.05 20.49 0.81
CA ALA A 283 -0.41 20.56 0.73
C ALA A 283 -1.04 19.19 1.02
N GLY A 284 -0.44 18.11 0.53
CA GLY A 284 -0.85 16.74 0.80
C GLY A 284 -0.82 16.39 2.28
N MET A 285 0.32 16.66 2.96
CA MET A 285 0.44 16.39 4.41
C MET A 285 -0.53 17.23 5.24
N ILE A 286 -0.68 18.54 4.94
CA ILE A 286 -1.61 19.42 5.64
C ILE A 286 -3.05 18.94 5.40
N GLY A 287 -3.43 18.65 4.16
CA GLY A 287 -4.76 18.17 3.82
C GLY A 287 -5.08 16.84 4.49
N ALA A 288 -4.13 15.89 4.51
CA ALA A 288 -4.28 14.64 5.24
C ALA A 288 -4.46 14.89 6.74
N SER A 289 -3.67 15.78 7.37
CA SER A 289 -3.82 16.15 8.79
C SER A 289 -5.24 16.67 9.07
N VAL A 290 -5.74 17.58 8.24
CA VAL A 290 -7.09 18.13 8.39
C VAL A 290 -8.15 17.03 8.28
N CYS A 291 -8.02 16.12 7.29
CA CYS A 291 -8.93 15.00 7.14
C CYS A 291 -8.91 14.07 8.36
N TYR A 292 -7.75 13.71 8.88
CA TYR A 292 -7.63 12.87 10.08
C TYR A 292 -8.26 13.55 11.31
N PHE A 293 -8.11 14.86 11.50
CA PHE A 293 -8.79 15.59 12.57
C PHE A 293 -10.32 15.61 12.39
N ILE A 294 -10.81 15.81 11.17
CA ILE A 294 -12.24 15.73 10.87
C ILE A 294 -12.78 14.33 11.22
N VAL A 295 -12.09 13.27 10.79
CA VAL A 295 -12.46 11.88 11.07
C VAL A 295 -12.53 11.61 12.57
N SER A 296 -11.62 12.16 13.34
CA SER A 296 -11.53 11.94 14.79
C SER A 296 -12.57 12.71 15.59
N PHE A 297 -12.80 13.97 15.25
CA PHE A 297 -13.60 14.87 16.11
C PHE A 297 -15.01 15.16 15.62
N SER A 298 -15.28 15.02 14.31
CA SER A 298 -16.60 15.36 13.80
C SER A 298 -17.65 14.32 14.20
N ALA A 299 -18.84 14.81 14.58
CA ALA A 299 -20.04 13.99 14.75
C ALA A 299 -20.86 13.85 13.45
N ASN A 300 -20.56 14.64 12.41
CA ASN A 300 -21.29 14.60 11.16
C ASN A 300 -20.74 13.44 10.29
N THR A 301 -21.53 12.37 10.18
CA THR A 301 -21.17 11.15 9.42
C THR A 301 -20.79 11.44 7.97
N MET A 302 -21.51 12.35 7.28
CA MET A 302 -21.21 12.70 5.88
C MET A 302 -19.88 13.42 5.74
N LEU A 303 -19.57 14.35 6.65
CA LEU A 303 -18.30 15.06 6.65
C LEU A 303 -17.14 14.09 6.91
N VAL A 304 -17.30 13.17 7.85
CA VAL A 304 -16.32 12.11 8.15
C VAL A 304 -16.12 11.18 6.96
N PHE A 305 -17.22 10.75 6.33
CA PHE A 305 -17.19 9.91 5.14
C PHE A 305 -16.37 10.54 4.00
N PHE A 306 -16.64 11.80 3.65
CA PHE A 306 -15.86 12.50 2.63
C PHE A 306 -14.41 12.73 3.06
N ALA A 307 -14.16 13.03 4.34
CA ALA A 307 -12.79 13.20 4.84
C ALA A 307 -11.97 11.92 4.65
N CYS A 308 -12.52 10.74 4.93
CA CYS A 308 -11.86 9.45 4.69
C CYS A 308 -11.45 9.28 3.22
N ILE A 309 -12.34 9.59 2.28
CA ILE A 309 -12.09 9.48 0.84
C ILE A 309 -11.02 10.50 0.39
N PHE A 310 -11.11 11.74 0.89
CA PHE A 310 -10.16 12.81 0.53
C PHE A 310 -8.75 12.57 1.09
N VAL A 311 -8.56 11.72 2.10
CA VAL A 311 -7.22 11.27 2.47
C VAL A 311 -6.51 10.68 1.26
N GLY A 312 -7.19 9.87 0.41
CA GLY A 312 -6.62 9.33 -0.81
C GLY A 312 -6.11 10.40 -1.79
N LEU A 313 -6.85 11.52 -1.94
CA LEU A 313 -6.40 12.65 -2.74
C LEU A 313 -5.11 13.27 -2.17
N PHE A 314 -5.13 13.58 -0.88
CA PHE A 314 -4.03 14.29 -0.24
C PHE A 314 -2.77 13.44 -0.06
N THR A 315 -2.90 12.13 0.15
CA THR A 315 -1.74 11.22 0.29
C THR A 315 -1.17 10.75 -1.04
N SER A 316 -1.91 10.92 -2.14
CA SER A 316 -1.58 10.38 -3.47
C SER A 316 -0.14 10.59 -3.93
N MET A 317 0.40 11.78 -3.70
CA MET A 317 1.75 12.15 -4.13
C MET A 317 2.81 11.96 -3.05
N LEU A 318 2.45 11.57 -1.82
CA LEU A 318 3.40 11.50 -0.71
C LEU A 318 4.49 10.45 -0.94
N TRP A 319 4.15 9.33 -1.56
CA TRP A 319 5.13 8.31 -1.96
C TRP A 319 5.92 8.75 -3.21
N PRO A 320 5.32 8.84 -4.41
CA PRO A 320 6.07 9.12 -5.63
C PRO A 320 6.71 10.51 -5.62
N GLY A 321 6.07 11.48 -5.00
CA GLY A 321 6.58 12.84 -4.90
C GLY A 321 7.79 12.98 -3.98
N SER A 322 7.90 12.16 -2.94
CA SER A 322 9.11 12.13 -2.09
C SER A 322 10.32 11.61 -2.86
N LEU A 323 10.12 10.64 -3.77
CA LEU A 323 11.16 10.17 -4.69
C LEU A 323 11.60 11.28 -5.66
N ILE A 324 10.63 11.98 -6.26
CA ILE A 324 10.89 13.15 -7.13
C ILE A 324 11.66 14.24 -6.37
N MET A 325 11.22 14.56 -5.14
CA MET A 325 11.89 15.54 -4.30
C MET A 325 13.35 15.16 -4.00
N MET A 326 13.60 13.88 -3.74
CA MET A 326 14.95 13.35 -3.55
C MET A 326 15.79 13.50 -4.82
N GLU A 327 15.27 13.08 -5.97
CA GLU A 327 15.97 13.13 -7.26
C GLU A 327 16.32 14.56 -7.66
N GLU A 328 15.41 15.52 -7.46
CA GLU A 328 15.63 16.94 -7.77
C GLU A 328 16.63 17.66 -6.84
N ASN A 329 16.76 17.21 -5.59
CA ASN A 329 17.50 17.99 -4.57
C ASN A 329 18.70 17.26 -3.94
N VAL A 330 18.88 15.95 -4.22
CA VAL A 330 20.03 15.17 -3.74
C VAL A 330 20.84 14.69 -4.96
N PRO A 331 21.77 15.48 -5.51
CA PRO A 331 22.53 15.12 -6.70
C PRO A 331 23.34 13.84 -6.51
N GLY A 332 23.27 12.93 -7.48
CA GLY A 332 23.96 11.66 -7.42
C GLY A 332 23.32 10.64 -6.48
N ALA A 333 22.05 10.84 -6.14
CA ALA A 333 21.21 9.83 -5.49
C ALA A 333 21.12 8.63 -6.42
N GLY A 334 21.95 7.61 -6.18
CA GLY A 334 21.95 6.35 -6.94
C GLY A 334 20.91 5.38 -6.41
N VAL A 335 20.95 4.15 -6.93
CA VAL A 335 20.02 3.06 -6.57
C VAL A 335 19.91 2.83 -5.06
N ALA A 336 21.02 3.05 -4.29
CA ALA A 336 21.00 2.93 -2.83
C ALA A 336 20.09 3.96 -2.15
N ALA A 337 19.97 5.18 -2.68
CA ALA A 337 19.06 6.18 -2.14
C ALA A 337 17.60 5.80 -2.42
N PHE A 338 17.30 5.30 -3.63
CA PHE A 338 15.96 4.79 -3.95
C PHE A 338 15.57 3.60 -3.06
N ALA A 339 16.51 2.66 -2.82
CA ALA A 339 16.29 1.53 -1.92
C ALA A 339 16.00 1.98 -0.48
N LEU A 340 16.75 2.97 0.03
CA LEU A 340 16.49 3.55 1.36
C LEU A 340 15.12 4.23 1.42
N MET A 341 14.72 4.94 0.38
CA MET A 341 13.40 5.58 0.28
C MET A 341 12.28 4.53 0.31
N ALA A 342 12.39 3.47 -0.51
CA ALA A 342 11.43 2.38 -0.55
C ALA A 342 11.32 1.70 0.83
N ALA A 343 12.45 1.30 1.42
CA ALA A 343 12.50 0.70 2.75
C ALA A 343 11.85 1.58 3.84
N SER A 344 12.06 2.91 3.75
CA SER A 344 11.44 3.85 4.69
C SER A 344 9.93 3.93 4.50
N GLY A 345 9.45 3.88 3.24
CA GLY A 345 8.04 3.85 2.93
C GLY A 345 7.36 2.57 3.41
N ASP A 346 7.96 1.41 3.15
CA ASP A 346 7.45 0.11 3.57
C ASP A 346 7.41 -0.04 5.09
N LEU A 347 8.42 0.52 5.78
CA LEU A 347 8.41 0.59 7.24
C LEU A 347 7.22 1.42 7.74
N GLY A 348 6.91 2.55 7.11
CA GLY A 348 5.73 3.35 7.43
C GLY A 348 4.42 2.59 7.17
N ALA A 349 4.32 1.91 6.02
CA ALA A 349 3.17 1.10 5.66
C ALA A 349 2.94 -0.09 6.60
N SER A 350 4.00 -0.62 7.20
CA SER A 350 3.91 -1.75 8.14
C SER A 350 3.51 -1.30 9.55
N VAL A 351 4.18 -0.28 10.08
CA VAL A 351 4.05 0.12 11.50
C VAL A 351 2.74 0.85 11.78
N ALA A 352 2.31 1.73 10.88
CA ALA A 352 1.20 2.63 11.16
C ALA A 352 -0.18 1.93 11.24
N PRO A 353 -0.56 1.00 10.34
CA PRO A 353 -1.79 0.23 10.49
C PRO A 353 -1.79 -0.69 11.72
N GLN A 354 -0.62 -1.23 12.10
CA GLN A 354 -0.47 -2.01 13.33
C GLN A 354 -0.76 -1.16 14.57
N LEU A 355 -0.16 0.05 14.63
CA LEU A 355 -0.39 0.98 15.74
C LEU A 355 -1.89 1.33 15.87
N MET A 356 -2.56 1.57 14.74
CA MET A 356 -4.02 1.79 14.71
C MET A 356 -4.76 0.64 15.39
N GLY A 357 -4.46 -0.62 15.03
CA GLY A 357 -5.09 -1.81 15.61
C GLY A 357 -4.88 -1.91 17.12
N ILE A 358 -3.64 -1.68 17.58
CA ILE A 358 -3.31 -1.67 19.02
C ILE A 358 -4.13 -0.62 19.77
N VAL A 359 -4.18 0.61 19.23
CA VAL A 359 -4.90 1.71 19.88
C VAL A 359 -6.41 1.40 19.96
N VAL A 360 -7.00 0.87 18.88
CA VAL A 360 -8.42 0.51 18.89
C VAL A 360 -8.71 -0.53 19.96
N ASP A 361 -7.97 -1.63 20.01
CA ASP A 361 -8.19 -2.69 20.99
C ASP A 361 -8.01 -2.19 22.44
N GLN A 362 -6.93 -1.45 22.71
CA GLN A 362 -6.63 -0.95 24.06
C GLN A 362 -7.66 0.09 24.55
N VAL A 363 -8.05 0.99 23.67
CA VAL A 363 -9.01 2.04 24.03
C VAL A 363 -10.40 1.47 24.18
N SER A 364 -10.84 0.56 23.32
CA SER A 364 -12.20 -0.02 23.35
C SER A 364 -12.53 -0.75 24.66
N VAL A 365 -11.52 -1.28 25.37
CA VAL A 365 -11.71 -1.97 26.67
C VAL A 365 -11.39 -1.07 27.85
N SER A 366 -11.01 0.19 27.64
CA SER A 366 -10.62 1.10 28.71
C SER A 366 -11.83 1.69 29.46
N GLU A 367 -11.64 1.93 30.76
CA GLU A 367 -12.66 2.65 31.56
C GLU A 367 -12.93 4.06 31.02
N TRP A 368 -11.90 4.70 30.45
CA TRP A 368 -12.02 6.02 29.82
C TRP A 368 -13.00 5.99 28.64
N ALA A 369 -12.90 5.00 27.76
CA ALA A 369 -13.84 4.86 26.65
C ALA A 369 -15.26 4.51 27.13
N ALA A 370 -15.38 3.66 28.15
CA ALA A 370 -16.67 3.32 28.75
C ALA A 370 -17.39 4.55 29.35
N GLN A 371 -16.65 5.50 29.94
CA GLN A 371 -17.19 6.76 30.48
C GLN A 371 -17.51 7.78 29.39
N LEU A 372 -16.68 7.87 28.34
CA LEU A 372 -16.82 8.87 27.28
C LEU A 372 -17.90 8.48 26.27
N ALA A 373 -18.06 7.21 26.00
CA ALA A 373 -18.97 6.70 24.96
C ALA A 373 -20.44 7.17 25.15
N PRO A 374 -21.06 7.09 26.35
CA PRO A 374 -22.43 7.59 26.56
C PRO A 374 -22.52 9.11 26.35
N ALA A 375 -21.52 9.88 26.79
CA ALA A 375 -21.48 11.35 26.64
C ALA A 375 -21.46 11.80 25.19
N MET A 376 -20.89 10.97 24.30
CA MET A 376 -20.80 11.23 22.86
C MET A 376 -21.87 10.49 22.05
N SER A 377 -22.75 9.72 22.68
CA SER A 377 -23.70 8.81 22.00
C SER A 377 -23.00 7.82 21.06
N LEU A 378 -21.88 7.29 21.50
CA LEU A 378 -21.04 6.32 20.78
C LEU A 378 -20.92 5.02 21.56
N THR A 379 -20.44 3.96 20.90
CA THR A 379 -19.96 2.74 21.57
C THR A 379 -18.50 2.89 21.98
N ALA A 380 -18.01 2.08 22.92
CA ALA A 380 -16.60 2.08 23.31
C ALA A 380 -15.68 1.73 22.12
N GLU A 381 -16.11 0.86 21.21
CA GLU A 381 -15.40 0.52 19.99
C GLU A 381 -15.31 1.72 19.02
N GLN A 382 -16.39 2.49 18.87
CA GLN A 382 -16.37 3.72 18.07
C GLN A 382 -15.41 4.77 18.64
N VAL A 383 -15.37 4.90 19.98
CA VAL A 383 -14.39 5.75 20.67
C VAL A 383 -12.98 5.24 20.39
N GLY A 384 -12.76 3.92 20.45
CA GLY A 384 -11.49 3.30 20.10
C GLY A 384 -11.04 3.62 18.67
N MET A 385 -11.94 3.46 17.70
CA MET A 385 -11.65 3.75 16.28
C MET A 385 -11.36 5.23 16.02
N LYS A 386 -12.15 6.14 16.59
CA LYS A 386 -11.90 7.60 16.46
C LYS A 386 -10.59 8.00 17.13
N THR A 387 -10.26 7.41 18.28
CA THR A 387 -8.99 7.63 18.97
C THR A 387 -7.81 7.10 18.17
N GLY A 388 -7.95 5.92 17.55
CA GLY A 388 -6.94 5.37 16.64
C GLY A 388 -6.65 6.30 15.46
N MET A 389 -7.69 6.89 14.84
CA MET A 389 -7.53 7.90 13.79
C MET A 389 -6.87 9.19 14.31
N LEU A 390 -7.20 9.60 15.53
CA LEU A 390 -6.57 10.76 16.17
C LEU A 390 -5.07 10.53 16.41
N VAL A 391 -4.70 9.36 16.97
CA VAL A 391 -3.28 8.98 17.14
C VAL A 391 -2.59 8.94 15.78
N SER A 392 -3.24 8.39 14.77
CA SER A 392 -2.70 8.31 13.41
C SER A 392 -2.50 9.69 12.75
N SER A 393 -3.23 10.74 13.19
CA SER A 393 -3.03 12.11 12.72
C SER A 393 -1.63 12.65 13.03
N VAL A 394 -0.92 12.06 13.99
CA VAL A 394 0.47 12.41 14.33
C VAL A 394 1.39 12.21 13.11
N PHE A 395 1.13 11.21 12.26
CA PHE A 395 1.97 10.94 11.09
C PHE A 395 1.95 12.08 10.07
N PRO A 396 0.81 12.53 9.53
CA PRO A 396 0.83 13.64 8.58
C PRO A 396 1.22 14.98 9.24
N VAL A 397 0.97 15.17 10.54
CA VAL A 397 1.44 16.36 11.28
C VAL A 397 2.97 16.38 11.35
N LEU A 398 3.61 15.29 11.80
CA LEU A 398 5.08 15.17 11.82
C LEU A 398 5.66 15.23 10.40
N GLY A 399 4.99 14.60 9.42
CA GLY A 399 5.35 14.68 8.02
C GLY A 399 5.35 16.13 7.49
N THR A 400 4.38 16.94 7.92
CA THR A 400 4.35 18.38 7.61
C THR A 400 5.60 19.11 8.16
N VAL A 401 5.98 18.82 9.42
CA VAL A 401 7.20 19.40 10.03
C VAL A 401 8.44 18.96 9.26
N VAL A 402 8.57 17.66 8.96
CA VAL A 402 9.71 17.12 8.20
C VAL A 402 9.82 17.78 6.82
N LEU A 403 8.71 17.94 6.10
CA LEU A 403 8.70 18.59 4.80
C LEU A 403 9.11 20.06 4.88
N LEU A 404 8.65 20.80 5.89
CA LEU A 404 9.09 22.18 6.12
C LEU A 404 10.61 22.27 6.37
N LEU A 405 11.15 21.33 7.16
CA LEU A 405 12.60 21.23 7.38
C LEU A 405 13.35 20.90 6.08
N ALA A 406 12.83 19.93 5.28
CA ALA A 406 13.40 19.55 3.98
C ALA A 406 13.42 20.75 3.01
N ILE A 407 12.29 21.44 2.85
CA ILE A 407 12.19 22.62 1.99
C ILE A 407 13.16 23.72 2.44
N ARG A 408 13.27 23.95 3.76
CA ARG A 408 14.21 24.95 4.31
C ARG A 408 15.66 24.55 4.05
N HIS A 409 15.98 23.25 4.22
CA HIS A 409 17.31 22.71 3.97
C HIS A 409 17.72 22.89 2.49
N PHE A 410 16.88 22.47 1.55
CA PHE A 410 17.16 22.55 0.12
C PHE A 410 17.21 23.99 -0.41
N ARG A 411 16.39 24.91 0.14
CA ARG A 411 16.49 26.33 -0.20
C ARG A 411 17.85 26.92 0.20
N ARG A 412 18.37 26.56 1.38
CA ARG A 412 19.69 27.03 1.84
C ARG A 412 20.83 26.51 0.96
N GLN A 413 20.70 25.30 0.43
CA GLN A 413 21.70 24.74 -0.50
C GLN A 413 21.73 25.48 -1.86
N LYS A 414 20.57 25.92 -2.35
CA LYS A 414 20.47 26.65 -3.64
C LYS A 414 20.97 28.10 -3.57
N ILE A 415 21.13 28.66 -2.38
CA ILE A 415 21.61 30.03 -2.15
C ILE A 415 23.15 30.05 -1.94
N ARG A 416 23.75 28.94 -1.55
CA ARG A 416 25.20 28.73 -1.46
C ARG A 416 25.76 28.22 -2.79
#